data_943fed6faa4011ef66170b2ce17673b5
#
_entry.id   943fed6faa4011ef66170b2ce17673b5
#
_cell.length_a   1.000
_cell.length_b   1.000
_cell.length_c   1.000
_cell.angle_alpha   90.00
_cell.angle_beta   90.00
_cell.angle_gamma   90.00
#
_symmetry.space_group_name_H-M   'P 1'
#
loop_
_entity.id
_entity.type
_entity.pdbx_description
1 polymer ?
#
loop_
_entity_poly.entity_id
_entity_poly.type
_entity_poly.pdbx_seq_one_letter_code
_entity_poly.pdbx_strand_id
1 'polypeptide(L)'
;MSLGIDAAFEHARPGMMELELKRTIENALWDAGAESVDFVLVQAGPNSAVGHHRAGETELRKDEPALIDIAARVDGYFADVTQQVFFGVPPRDYKEAYEIVATAQKEGVRAARSGASASDVDRAATSVIEAAGFGKWTGPRTGHGIGLDIHEPPSVIEGDETELVPGAVITVEPGVYLPGKFGIRIEDTVIVTDGEPHCVTSAAQPLFAK
;
A
#
# COMPACT_ATOMS: atom_id res chain seq x y z
N MET A 1 4.46 -9.25 -8.06
CA MET A 1 3.91 -8.63 -6.81
C MET A 1 2.93 -9.56 -6.11
N SER A 2 1.87 -10.03 -6.77
CA SER A 2 0.86 -10.90 -6.13
C SER A 2 1.47 -12.12 -5.42
N LEU A 3 2.45 -12.80 -6.02
CA LEU A 3 3.13 -13.94 -5.39
C LEU A 3 3.88 -13.58 -4.10
N GLY A 4 4.43 -12.37 -3.99
CA GLY A 4 5.04 -11.88 -2.75
C GLY A 4 3.99 -11.65 -1.65
N ILE A 5 2.85 -11.06 -2.00
CA ILE A 5 1.71 -10.88 -1.09
C ILE A 5 1.11 -12.23 -0.68
N ASP A 6 0.94 -13.15 -1.63
CA ASP A 6 0.44 -14.51 -1.33
C ASP A 6 1.39 -15.23 -0.37
N ALA A 7 2.71 -15.15 -0.59
CA ALA A 7 3.70 -15.72 0.32
C ALA A 7 3.63 -15.09 1.73
N ALA A 8 3.42 -13.77 1.81
CA ALA A 8 3.20 -13.09 3.08
C ALA A 8 1.97 -13.64 3.80
N PHE A 9 0.84 -13.75 3.10
CA PHE A 9 -0.41 -14.25 3.67
C PHE A 9 -0.33 -15.74 4.04
N GLU A 10 0.41 -16.55 3.28
CA GLU A 10 0.58 -17.97 3.57
C GLU A 10 1.45 -18.19 4.81
N HIS A 11 2.56 -17.47 4.91
CA HIS A 11 3.60 -17.76 5.90
C HIS A 11 3.55 -16.90 7.17
N ALA A 12 2.96 -15.69 7.12
CA ALA A 12 2.84 -14.82 8.29
C ALA A 12 2.09 -15.50 9.43
N ARG A 13 2.68 -15.49 10.63
CA ARG A 13 2.08 -16.06 11.86
C ARG A 13 2.62 -15.37 13.11
N PRO A 14 1.85 -15.33 14.19
CA PRO A 14 2.34 -14.85 15.48
C PRO A 14 3.60 -15.59 15.94
N GLY A 15 4.54 -14.86 16.55
CA GLY A 15 5.85 -15.35 16.98
C GLY A 15 6.95 -15.29 15.91
N MET A 16 6.61 -15.01 14.66
CA MET A 16 7.57 -14.77 13.59
C MET A 16 8.12 -13.34 13.66
N MET A 17 9.41 -13.14 13.45
CA MET A 17 9.99 -11.79 13.37
C MET A 17 9.66 -11.11 12.03
N GLU A 18 9.57 -9.78 12.05
CA GLU A 18 9.44 -8.98 10.82
C GLU A 18 10.49 -9.36 9.77
N LEU A 19 11.76 -9.52 10.21
CA LEU A 19 12.88 -9.88 9.34
C LEU A 19 12.74 -11.28 8.73
N GLU A 20 12.15 -12.23 9.45
CA GLU A 20 11.92 -13.59 8.95
C GLU A 20 10.85 -13.57 7.85
N LEU A 21 9.73 -12.87 8.08
CA LEU A 21 8.68 -12.73 7.08
C LEU A 21 9.18 -11.95 5.84
N LYS A 22 9.96 -10.87 6.06
CA LYS A 22 10.62 -10.15 4.97
C LYS A 22 11.42 -11.07 4.06
N ARG A 23 12.28 -11.92 4.62
CA ARG A 23 13.09 -12.88 3.87
C ARG A 23 12.25 -13.89 3.10
N THR A 24 11.14 -14.34 3.69
CA THR A 24 10.21 -15.25 3.02
C THR A 24 9.60 -14.59 1.78
N ILE A 25 9.18 -13.33 1.88
CA ILE A 25 8.62 -12.56 0.77
C ILE A 25 9.69 -12.30 -0.30
N GLU A 26 10.89 -11.88 0.09
CA GLU A 26 12.01 -11.66 -0.84
C GLU A 26 12.32 -12.92 -1.66
N ASN A 27 12.41 -14.07 -1.01
CA ASN A 27 12.65 -15.35 -1.68
C ASN A 27 11.54 -15.67 -2.68
N ALA A 28 10.28 -15.47 -2.32
CA ALA A 28 9.15 -15.72 -3.23
C ALA A 28 9.19 -14.79 -4.46
N LEU A 29 9.62 -13.54 -4.30
CA LEU A 29 9.79 -12.60 -5.41
C LEU A 29 10.92 -13.02 -6.35
N TRP A 30 12.08 -13.43 -5.80
CA TRP A 30 13.20 -13.94 -6.58
C TRP A 30 12.84 -15.22 -7.33
N ASP A 31 12.17 -16.17 -6.67
CA ASP A 31 11.70 -17.42 -7.27
C ASP A 31 10.66 -17.17 -8.37
N ALA A 32 9.90 -16.09 -8.27
CA ALA A 32 8.95 -15.65 -9.28
C ALA A 32 9.60 -14.92 -10.49
N GLY A 33 10.93 -14.72 -10.45
CA GLY A 33 11.68 -14.11 -11.56
C GLY A 33 11.82 -12.59 -11.46
N ALA A 34 11.71 -12.01 -10.27
CA ALA A 34 12.04 -10.59 -10.09
C ALA A 34 13.50 -10.33 -10.47
N GLU A 35 13.76 -9.24 -11.21
CA GLU A 35 15.11 -8.78 -11.57
C GLU A 35 15.77 -8.02 -10.42
N SER A 36 14.96 -7.33 -9.64
CA SER A 36 15.36 -6.72 -8.37
C SER A 36 14.19 -6.70 -7.41
N VAL A 37 14.51 -6.79 -6.11
CA VAL A 37 13.58 -6.50 -5.02
C VAL A 37 14.09 -5.23 -4.38
N ASP A 38 13.37 -4.12 -4.59
CA ASP A 38 13.84 -2.81 -4.17
C ASP A 38 13.66 -2.65 -2.67
N PHE A 39 12.48 -2.97 -2.20
CA PHE A 39 12.23 -3.13 -0.76
C PHE A 39 11.12 -4.15 -0.47
N VAL A 40 11.18 -4.67 0.74
CA VAL A 40 10.09 -5.37 1.42
C VAL A 40 10.04 -4.82 2.84
N LEU A 41 8.99 -4.06 3.14
CA LEU A 41 8.69 -3.61 4.49
C LEU A 41 7.72 -4.57 5.15
N VAL A 42 8.04 -5.00 6.35
CA VAL A 42 7.14 -5.74 7.24
C VAL A 42 7.11 -4.98 8.55
N GLN A 43 5.97 -4.45 8.93
CA GLN A 43 5.82 -3.51 10.03
C GLN A 43 4.76 -4.00 11.01
N ALA A 44 5.21 -4.63 12.10
CA ALA A 44 4.34 -5.27 13.09
C ALA A 44 3.76 -4.26 14.10
N GLY A 45 2.48 -4.38 14.41
CA GLY A 45 1.81 -3.60 15.44
C GLY A 45 2.07 -2.10 15.33
N PRO A 46 2.58 -1.44 16.40
CA PRO A 46 2.89 0.00 16.37
C PRO A 46 3.92 0.44 15.33
N ASN A 47 4.78 -0.46 14.84
CA ASN A 47 5.76 -0.16 13.79
C ASN A 47 5.05 0.21 12.47
N SER A 48 3.84 -0.29 12.22
CA SER A 48 3.06 0.06 11.04
C SER A 48 2.67 1.55 10.99
N ALA A 49 2.68 2.26 12.12
CA ALA A 49 2.48 3.70 12.17
C ALA A 49 3.74 4.52 11.85
N VAL A 50 4.87 3.85 11.55
CA VAL A 50 6.14 4.52 11.22
C VAL A 50 6.41 4.32 9.73
N GLY A 51 6.04 5.26 8.90
CA GLY A 51 6.05 5.25 7.43
C GLY A 51 6.95 4.20 6.75
N HIS A 52 8.29 4.36 6.80
CA HIS A 52 9.27 3.43 6.22
C HIS A 52 10.05 2.66 7.30
N HIS A 53 9.38 2.17 8.34
CA HIS A 53 10.01 1.30 9.33
C HIS A 53 10.65 0.08 8.66
N ARG A 54 11.90 -0.17 8.95
CA ARG A 54 12.64 -1.33 8.40
C ARG A 54 12.43 -2.55 9.27
N ALA A 55 12.08 -3.66 8.65
CA ALA A 55 11.90 -4.95 9.33
C ALA A 55 13.10 -5.32 10.20
N GLY A 56 12.83 -5.67 11.45
CA GLY A 56 13.79 -6.00 12.48
C GLY A 56 13.44 -7.27 13.25
N GLU A 57 13.82 -7.29 14.51
CA GLU A 57 13.58 -8.40 15.44
C GLU A 57 12.22 -8.27 16.16
N THR A 58 11.37 -7.32 15.78
CA THR A 58 10.02 -7.21 16.32
C THR A 58 9.20 -8.42 15.90
N GLU A 59 8.58 -9.08 16.87
CA GLU A 59 7.71 -10.22 16.61
C GLU A 59 6.32 -9.78 16.14
N LEU A 60 5.78 -10.49 15.15
CA LEU A 60 4.36 -10.47 14.81
C LEU A 60 3.57 -11.03 15.99
N ARG A 61 2.58 -10.32 16.47
CA ARG A 61 1.83 -10.74 17.67
C ARG A 61 0.37 -11.02 17.36
N LYS A 62 -0.19 -11.91 18.14
CA LYS A 62 -1.65 -12.11 18.16
C LYS A 62 -2.34 -10.80 18.57
N ASP A 63 -3.49 -10.56 17.95
CA ASP A 63 -4.33 -9.37 18.17
C ASP A 63 -3.67 -8.04 17.74
N GLU A 64 -2.66 -8.12 16.86
CA GLU A 64 -1.98 -6.98 16.25
C GLU A 64 -1.97 -7.07 14.72
N PRO A 65 -1.91 -5.93 14.00
CA PRO A 65 -1.74 -5.90 12.55
C PRO A 65 -0.28 -6.08 12.15
N ALA A 66 -0.06 -6.40 10.87
CA ALA A 66 1.17 -6.10 10.18
C ALA A 66 0.86 -5.44 8.83
N LEU A 67 1.60 -4.38 8.52
CA LEU A 67 1.62 -3.75 7.21
C LEU A 67 2.76 -4.39 6.40
N ILE A 68 2.46 -4.77 5.17
CA ILE A 68 3.40 -5.39 4.25
C ILE A 68 3.41 -4.55 2.98
N ASP A 69 4.57 -4.03 2.63
CA ASP A 69 4.77 -3.13 1.51
C ASP A 69 5.94 -3.64 0.67
N ILE A 70 5.72 -3.82 -0.63
CA ILE A 70 6.62 -4.56 -1.52
C ILE A 70 6.79 -3.81 -2.83
N ALA A 71 8.05 -3.52 -3.18
CA ALA A 71 8.40 -3.06 -4.52
C ALA A 71 9.43 -3.99 -5.16
N ALA A 72 9.16 -4.38 -6.40
CA ALA A 72 10.06 -5.22 -7.20
C ALA A 72 9.97 -4.86 -8.68
N ARG A 73 11.01 -5.27 -9.43
CA ARG A 73 11.15 -5.01 -10.87
C ARG A 73 11.13 -6.30 -11.67
N VAL A 74 10.39 -6.29 -12.78
CA VAL A 74 10.33 -7.36 -13.78
C VAL A 74 10.35 -6.72 -15.18
N ASP A 75 11.14 -7.25 -16.10
CA ASP A 75 11.32 -6.74 -17.47
C ASP A 75 11.64 -5.22 -17.52
N GLY A 76 12.41 -4.75 -16.53
CA GLY A 76 12.81 -3.35 -16.39
C GLY A 76 11.80 -2.42 -15.73
N TYR A 77 10.57 -2.86 -15.41
CA TYR A 77 9.52 -2.04 -14.82
C TYR A 77 9.26 -2.40 -13.37
N PHE A 78 9.07 -1.37 -12.55
CA PHE A 78 8.66 -1.52 -11.15
C PHE A 78 7.14 -1.66 -11.02
N ALA A 79 6.74 -2.38 -9.99
CA ALA A 79 5.41 -2.35 -9.41
C ALA A 79 5.51 -2.28 -7.90
N ASP A 80 4.52 -1.65 -7.27
CA ASP A 80 4.44 -1.39 -5.84
C ASP A 80 3.08 -1.80 -5.30
N VAL A 81 3.04 -2.37 -4.09
CA VAL A 81 1.79 -2.81 -3.45
C VAL A 81 1.91 -2.88 -1.95
N THR A 82 0.95 -2.32 -1.25
CA THR A 82 0.83 -2.44 0.22
C THR A 82 -0.45 -3.17 0.62
N GLN A 83 -0.31 -4.12 1.54
CA GLN A 83 -1.41 -4.90 2.12
C GLN A 83 -1.34 -4.95 3.64
N GLN A 84 -2.49 -5.32 4.25
CA GLN A 84 -2.63 -5.49 5.68
C GLN A 84 -2.98 -6.93 6.04
N VAL A 85 -2.34 -7.46 7.08
CA VAL A 85 -2.78 -8.68 7.76
C VAL A 85 -3.07 -8.36 9.23
N PHE A 86 -4.10 -8.98 9.80
CA PHE A 86 -4.40 -8.89 11.22
C PHE A 86 -4.40 -10.28 11.84
N PHE A 87 -3.68 -10.47 12.94
CA PHE A 87 -3.55 -11.76 13.59
C PHE A 87 -4.62 -11.92 14.68
N GLY A 88 -5.76 -12.52 14.35
CA GLY A 88 -6.88 -12.69 15.24
C GLY A 88 -8.10 -11.87 14.81
N VAL A 89 -8.92 -11.46 15.78
CA VAL A 89 -10.13 -10.68 15.49
C VAL A 89 -9.81 -9.18 15.59
N PRO A 90 -9.82 -8.44 14.48
CA PRO A 90 -9.52 -7.01 14.49
C PRO A 90 -10.51 -6.26 15.41
N PRO A 91 -10.05 -5.39 16.33
CA PRO A 91 -10.91 -4.57 17.16
C PRO A 91 -11.68 -3.56 16.29
N ARG A 92 -12.75 -3.01 16.88
CA ARG A 92 -13.70 -2.16 16.14
C ARG A 92 -13.03 -0.93 15.54
N ASP A 93 -12.18 -0.25 16.30
CA ASP A 93 -11.48 0.96 15.85
C ASP A 93 -10.51 0.68 14.69
N TYR A 94 -9.84 -0.47 14.69
CA TYR A 94 -9.00 -0.89 13.57
C TYR A 94 -9.83 -1.19 12.32
N LYS A 95 -10.95 -1.91 12.46
CA LYS A 95 -11.85 -2.21 11.33
C LYS A 95 -12.41 -0.93 10.71
N GLU A 96 -12.90 -0.01 11.54
CA GLU A 96 -13.43 1.27 11.07
C GLU A 96 -12.36 2.07 10.30
N ALA A 97 -11.13 2.15 10.84
CA ALA A 97 -10.02 2.82 10.15
C ALA A 97 -9.64 2.11 8.83
N TYR A 98 -9.61 0.76 8.83
CA TYR A 98 -9.33 -0.03 7.63
C TYR A 98 -10.38 0.22 6.53
N GLU A 99 -11.67 0.20 6.86
CA GLU A 99 -12.77 0.44 5.91
C GLU A 99 -12.70 1.85 5.31
N ILE A 100 -12.29 2.85 6.12
CA ILE A 100 -12.08 4.22 5.66
C ILE A 100 -10.93 4.28 4.65
N VAL A 101 -9.77 3.69 4.97
CA VAL A 101 -8.61 3.66 4.06
C VAL A 101 -8.94 2.88 2.79
N ALA A 102 -9.61 1.73 2.90
CA ALA A 102 -10.04 0.95 1.75
C ALA A 102 -11.02 1.71 0.84
N THR A 103 -11.88 2.55 1.43
CA THR A 103 -12.78 3.44 0.68
C THR A 103 -11.99 4.56 0.01
N ALA A 104 -11.06 5.18 0.72
CA ALA A 104 -10.18 6.22 0.19
C ALA A 104 -9.37 5.72 -1.00
N GLN A 105 -8.78 4.52 -0.89
CA GLN A 105 -8.04 3.90 -1.98
C GLN A 105 -8.91 3.67 -3.22
N LYS A 106 -10.13 3.16 -3.05
CA LYS A 106 -11.08 2.96 -4.16
C LYS A 106 -11.48 4.27 -4.84
N GLU A 107 -11.72 5.32 -4.07
CA GLU A 107 -12.07 6.64 -4.64
C GLU A 107 -10.86 7.27 -5.36
N GLY A 108 -9.64 7.13 -4.81
CA GLY A 108 -8.41 7.53 -5.49
C GLY A 108 -8.21 6.78 -6.81
N VAL A 109 -8.32 5.44 -6.80
CA VAL A 109 -8.25 4.63 -8.04
C VAL A 109 -9.30 5.08 -9.04
N ARG A 110 -10.55 5.27 -8.60
CA ARG A 110 -11.64 5.72 -9.49
C ARG A 110 -11.37 7.10 -10.13
N ALA A 111 -10.65 7.98 -9.42
CA ALA A 111 -10.26 9.29 -9.91
C ALA A 111 -9.07 9.25 -10.88
N ALA A 112 -8.27 8.18 -10.91
CA ALA A 112 -7.06 8.03 -11.73
C ALA A 112 -7.41 7.77 -13.21
N ARG A 113 -8.08 8.72 -13.85
CA ARG A 113 -8.58 8.65 -15.23
C ARG A 113 -7.86 9.65 -16.14
N SER A 114 -7.87 9.36 -17.43
CA SER A 114 -7.40 10.28 -18.46
C SER A 114 -8.05 11.66 -18.32
N GLY A 115 -7.22 12.71 -18.31
CA GLY A 115 -7.65 14.11 -18.17
C GLY A 115 -7.84 14.59 -16.73
N ALA A 116 -7.79 13.71 -15.72
CA ALA A 116 -7.70 14.14 -14.33
C ALA A 116 -6.28 14.61 -14.00
N SER A 117 -6.12 15.46 -12.99
CA SER A 117 -4.80 15.80 -12.45
C SER A 117 -4.38 14.81 -11.34
N ALA A 118 -3.08 14.73 -11.06
CA ALA A 118 -2.57 13.98 -9.93
C ALA A 118 -3.17 14.48 -8.60
N SER A 119 -3.39 15.80 -8.48
CA SER A 119 -4.08 16.46 -7.38
C SER A 119 -5.54 16.01 -7.22
N ASP A 120 -6.25 15.71 -8.32
CA ASP A 120 -7.63 15.20 -8.26
C ASP A 120 -7.69 13.81 -7.63
N VAL A 121 -6.72 12.94 -7.93
CA VAL A 121 -6.58 11.60 -7.33
C VAL A 121 -6.32 11.70 -5.83
N ASP A 122 -5.36 12.56 -5.45
CA ASP A 122 -5.06 12.82 -4.03
C ASP A 122 -6.30 13.33 -3.28
N ARG A 123 -6.97 14.34 -3.83
CA ARG A 123 -8.18 14.93 -3.23
C ARG A 123 -9.30 13.92 -3.09
N ALA A 124 -9.50 13.03 -4.07
CA ALA A 124 -10.52 12.00 -4.00
C ALA A 124 -10.29 11.04 -2.82
N ALA A 125 -9.04 10.64 -2.59
CA ALA A 125 -8.68 9.75 -1.49
C ALA A 125 -8.68 10.48 -0.14
N THR A 126 -8.00 11.62 -0.03
CA THR A 126 -7.82 12.35 1.24
C THR A 126 -9.14 12.87 1.80
N SER A 127 -10.08 13.32 0.94
CA SER A 127 -11.41 13.79 1.39
C SER A 127 -12.18 12.73 2.18
N VAL A 128 -12.04 11.44 1.85
CA VAL A 128 -12.67 10.34 2.59
C VAL A 128 -12.10 10.23 4.00
N ILE A 129 -10.77 10.30 4.11
CA ILE A 129 -10.04 10.19 5.37
C ILE A 129 -10.33 11.41 6.27
N GLU A 130 -10.37 12.61 5.68
CA GLU A 130 -10.67 13.85 6.39
C GLU A 130 -12.11 13.89 6.90
N ALA A 131 -13.08 13.51 6.06
CA ALA A 131 -14.49 13.43 6.46
C ALA A 131 -14.74 12.46 7.62
N ALA A 132 -13.90 11.42 7.73
CA ALA A 132 -13.93 10.48 8.84
C ALA A 132 -13.17 10.96 10.09
N GLY A 133 -12.55 12.13 10.06
CA GLY A 133 -11.82 12.74 11.19
C GLY A 133 -10.37 12.27 11.35
N PHE A 134 -9.81 11.56 10.38
CA PHE A 134 -8.44 11.06 10.39
C PHE A 134 -7.43 11.96 9.65
N GLY A 135 -7.84 13.13 9.12
CA GLY A 135 -7.01 13.98 8.26
C GLY A 135 -5.63 14.33 8.83
N LYS A 136 -5.50 14.53 10.15
CA LYS A 136 -4.20 14.80 10.82
C LYS A 136 -3.27 13.58 10.91
N TRP A 137 -3.73 12.41 10.51
CA TRP A 137 -3.01 11.15 10.59
C TRP A 137 -2.67 10.57 9.21
N THR A 138 -2.91 11.32 8.12
CA THR A 138 -2.57 10.90 6.76
C THR A 138 -1.07 10.93 6.51
N GLY A 139 -0.63 10.22 5.48
CA GLY A 139 0.70 10.34 4.91
C GLY A 139 0.91 11.66 4.17
N PRO A 140 2.13 11.94 3.73
CA PRO A 140 2.48 13.19 3.05
C PRO A 140 1.95 13.27 1.62
N ARG A 141 1.56 12.16 1.01
CA ARG A 141 1.03 12.05 -0.35
C ARG A 141 0.18 10.79 -0.48
N THR A 142 -0.65 10.73 -1.52
CA THR A 142 -1.51 9.58 -1.85
C THR A 142 -0.85 8.64 -2.86
N GLY A 143 0.29 8.99 -3.45
CA GLY A 143 0.99 8.14 -4.40
C GLY A 143 2.04 8.86 -5.23
N HIS A 144 2.52 8.18 -6.26
CA HIS A 144 3.56 8.66 -7.17
C HIS A 144 3.48 7.97 -8.53
N GLY A 145 4.12 8.54 -9.54
CA GLY A 145 4.42 7.83 -10.77
C GLY A 145 5.39 6.67 -10.53
N ILE A 146 5.23 5.61 -11.30
CA ILE A 146 6.07 4.40 -11.21
C ILE A 146 6.26 3.83 -12.62
N GLY A 147 7.45 3.36 -12.92
CA GLY A 147 7.77 2.81 -14.23
C GLY A 147 9.18 2.27 -14.29
N LEU A 148 10.09 2.97 -14.95
CA LEU A 148 11.51 2.61 -14.99
C LEU A 148 12.22 2.94 -13.67
N ASP A 149 11.71 3.94 -12.96
CA ASP A 149 12.11 4.25 -11.58
C ASP A 149 10.97 3.88 -10.63
N ILE A 150 11.32 3.52 -9.38
CA ILE A 150 10.35 3.21 -8.34
C ILE A 150 9.50 4.45 -7.98
N HIS A 151 10.11 5.63 -8.03
CA HIS A 151 9.46 6.91 -7.87
C HIS A 151 9.79 7.82 -9.04
N GLU A 152 8.78 8.18 -9.83
CA GLU A 152 8.90 9.14 -10.93
C GLU A 152 7.70 10.10 -10.94
N PRO A 153 7.74 11.20 -11.68
CA PRO A 153 6.57 12.09 -11.82
C PRO A 153 5.36 11.36 -12.47
N PRO A 154 4.12 11.77 -12.08
CA PRO A 154 3.79 12.86 -11.16
C PRO A 154 3.84 12.43 -9.69
N SER A 155 3.85 13.40 -8.76
CA SER A 155 3.50 13.14 -7.36
C SER A 155 2.00 13.21 -7.20
N VAL A 156 1.38 12.18 -6.64
CA VAL A 156 -0.06 12.18 -6.34
C VAL A 156 -0.27 12.88 -4.99
N ILE A 157 -0.31 14.20 -5.04
CA ILE A 157 -0.36 15.11 -3.89
C ILE A 157 -1.16 16.36 -4.22
N GLU A 158 -1.73 17.00 -3.22
CA GLU A 158 -2.39 18.30 -3.38
C GLU A 158 -1.47 19.32 -4.08
N GLY A 159 -2.01 19.96 -5.14
CA GLY A 159 -1.32 20.99 -5.91
C GLY A 159 -0.46 20.47 -7.07
N ASP A 160 -0.29 19.17 -7.28
CA ASP A 160 0.30 18.63 -8.51
C ASP A 160 -0.75 18.54 -9.61
N GLU A 161 -0.78 19.57 -10.47
CA GLU A 161 -1.74 19.69 -11.58
C GLU A 161 -1.29 18.94 -12.85
N THR A 162 -0.32 18.03 -12.75
CA THR A 162 0.10 17.18 -13.88
C THR A 162 -1.09 16.36 -14.37
N GLU A 163 -1.45 16.53 -15.62
CA GLU A 163 -2.54 15.79 -16.25
C GLU A 163 -2.15 14.32 -16.44
N LEU A 164 -3.01 13.42 -16.01
CA LEU A 164 -2.87 12.00 -16.24
C LEU A 164 -3.31 11.65 -17.66
N VAL A 165 -2.38 11.08 -18.43
CA VAL A 165 -2.62 10.64 -19.80
C VAL A 165 -2.81 9.13 -19.86
N PRO A 166 -3.50 8.59 -20.89
CA PRO A 166 -3.63 7.15 -21.07
C PRO A 166 -2.26 6.46 -21.16
N GLY A 167 -2.08 5.40 -20.40
CA GLY A 167 -0.80 4.68 -20.27
C GLY A 167 0.10 5.20 -19.16
N ALA A 168 -0.20 6.34 -18.51
CA ALA A 168 0.50 6.71 -17.29
C ALA A 168 0.26 5.66 -16.20
N VAL A 169 1.29 5.38 -15.41
CA VAL A 169 1.24 4.43 -14.30
C VAL A 169 1.55 5.16 -13.01
N ILE A 170 0.68 5.04 -12.03
CA ILE A 170 0.83 5.67 -10.72
C ILE A 170 0.51 4.67 -9.61
N THR A 171 1.02 4.92 -8.40
CA THR A 171 0.51 4.28 -7.20
C THR A 171 -0.67 5.06 -6.63
N VAL A 172 -1.59 4.36 -5.95
CA VAL A 172 -2.67 4.95 -5.14
C VAL A 172 -2.62 4.26 -3.79
N GLU A 173 -2.03 4.97 -2.80
CA GLU A 173 -1.60 4.41 -1.51
C GLU A 173 -2.04 5.23 -0.28
N PRO A 174 -3.31 5.66 -0.18
CA PRO A 174 -3.73 6.41 0.98
C PRO A 174 -3.53 5.60 2.26
N GLY A 175 -3.21 6.29 3.35
CA GLY A 175 -3.02 5.64 4.64
C GLY A 175 -3.33 6.54 5.82
N VAL A 176 -3.53 5.91 6.97
CA VAL A 176 -3.64 6.57 8.27
C VAL A 176 -2.63 5.96 9.24
N TYR A 177 -1.95 6.80 10.00
CA TYR A 177 -0.84 6.39 10.86
C TYR A 177 -1.06 6.96 12.27
N LEU A 178 -1.49 6.11 13.22
CA LEU A 178 -1.76 6.48 14.61
C LEU A 178 -0.55 6.12 15.49
N PRO A 179 0.30 7.09 15.85
CA PRO A 179 1.54 6.82 16.58
C PRO A 179 1.30 5.99 17.85
N GLY A 180 2.10 4.93 18.02
CA GLY A 180 2.03 4.03 19.16
C GLY A 180 0.84 3.07 19.16
N LYS A 181 0.03 3.08 18.08
CA LYS A 181 -1.09 2.16 17.90
C LYS A 181 -0.89 1.30 16.66
N PHE A 182 -1.24 1.83 15.51
CA PHE A 182 -1.13 1.15 14.22
C PHE A 182 -1.11 2.13 13.05
N GLY A 183 -0.60 1.69 11.93
CA GLY A 183 -0.77 2.32 10.63
C GLY A 183 -1.50 1.38 9.68
N ILE A 184 -2.24 1.97 8.76
CA ILE A 184 -2.94 1.28 7.69
C ILE A 184 -2.61 2.01 6.39
N ARG A 185 -2.10 1.29 5.39
CA ARG A 185 -1.94 1.72 4.00
C ARG A 185 -2.46 0.62 3.11
N ILE A 186 -3.23 0.97 2.11
CA ILE A 186 -3.69 0.05 1.06
C ILE A 186 -3.29 0.68 -0.26
N GLU A 187 -2.55 -0.06 -1.06
CA GLU A 187 -1.93 0.44 -2.26
C GLU A 187 -2.11 -0.49 -3.44
N ASP A 188 -2.38 0.11 -4.58
CA ASP A 188 -2.29 -0.51 -5.89
C ASP A 188 -1.44 0.32 -6.85
N THR A 189 -0.70 -0.38 -7.74
CA THR A 189 -0.18 0.19 -8.98
C THR A 189 -1.31 0.22 -10.01
N VAL A 190 -1.57 1.38 -10.59
CA VAL A 190 -2.73 1.66 -11.45
C VAL A 190 -2.29 2.21 -12.80
N ILE A 191 -2.80 1.64 -13.89
CA ILE A 191 -2.63 2.17 -15.24
C ILE A 191 -3.83 3.07 -15.55
N VAL A 192 -3.56 4.32 -15.92
CA VAL A 192 -4.55 5.28 -16.40
C VAL A 192 -5.02 4.87 -17.79
N THR A 193 -6.33 4.88 -18.01
CA THR A 193 -6.94 4.57 -19.32
C THR A 193 -7.96 5.64 -19.70
N ASP A 194 -8.46 5.61 -20.95
CA ASP A 194 -9.58 6.47 -21.38
C ASP A 194 -10.93 6.06 -20.74
N GLY A 195 -10.98 4.88 -20.12
CA GLY A 195 -12.14 4.34 -19.41
C GLY A 195 -11.90 4.18 -17.93
N GLU A 196 -12.27 3.00 -17.40
CA GLU A 196 -11.98 2.65 -16.00
C GLU A 196 -10.49 2.38 -15.83
N PRO A 197 -9.85 2.90 -14.77
CA PRO A 197 -8.46 2.62 -14.44
C PRO A 197 -8.22 1.12 -14.28
N HIS A 198 -7.02 0.66 -14.64
CA HIS A 198 -6.66 -0.75 -14.53
C HIS A 198 -5.65 -0.96 -13.39
N CYS A 199 -6.08 -1.63 -12.31
CA CYS A 199 -5.17 -2.05 -11.24
C CYS A 199 -4.31 -3.22 -11.73
N VAL A 200 -3.00 -3.05 -11.72
CA VAL A 200 -2.00 -4.08 -12.06
C VAL A 200 -1.78 -5.02 -10.87
N THR A 201 -1.84 -4.47 -9.67
CA THR A 201 -1.78 -5.20 -8.41
C THR A 201 -3.18 -5.28 -7.83
N SER A 202 -3.62 -6.41 -7.35
CA SER A 202 -4.96 -6.54 -6.75
C SER A 202 -4.88 -6.44 -5.24
N ALA A 203 -4.67 -5.21 -4.74
CA ALA A 203 -4.62 -4.95 -3.32
C ALA A 203 -6.00 -4.97 -2.63
N ALA A 204 -7.09 -4.88 -3.37
CA ALA A 204 -8.45 -4.86 -2.84
C ALA A 204 -8.88 -6.22 -2.24
N GLN A 205 -8.03 -6.81 -1.42
CA GLN A 205 -8.40 -7.97 -0.60
C GLN A 205 -9.16 -7.45 0.64
N PRO A 206 -10.20 -8.16 1.09
CA PRO A 206 -10.77 -7.88 2.40
C PRO A 206 -9.66 -8.01 3.46
N LEU A 207 -9.75 -7.25 4.55
CA LEU A 207 -8.81 -7.36 5.66
C LEU A 207 -8.56 -8.83 6.00
N PHE A 208 -7.35 -9.28 5.74
CA PHE A 208 -6.98 -10.66 5.96
C PHE A 208 -6.77 -10.89 7.46
N ALA A 209 -7.68 -11.63 8.09
CA ALA A 209 -7.58 -12.03 9.49
C ALA A 209 -7.08 -13.49 9.57
N LYS A 210 -6.02 -13.73 10.34
CA LYS A 210 -5.35 -15.02 10.48
C LYS A 210 -5.36 -15.51 11.94
#